data_3a7c34d520c9e37ab2fe3c98ea96e740
#
_entry.id   3a7c34d520c9e37ab2fe3c98ea96e740
#
_cell.length_a   1.000
_cell.length_b   1.000
_cell.length_c   1.000
_cell.angle_alpha   90.00
_cell.angle_beta   90.00
_cell.angle_gamma   90.00
#
_symmetry.space_group_name_H-M   'P 1'
#
loop_
_entity.id
_entity.type
_entity.pdbx_description
1 polymer ?
#
loop_
_entity_poly.entity_id
_entity_poly.type
_entity_poly.pdbx_seq_one_letter_code
_entity_poly.pdbx_strand_id
1 'polypeptide(L)'
;EYFTGFFDKILIDAPCSGEGMFRKDPAMVKAWEQNGPEFYAKLQREILEQALPMLKEGGMLLYSTCTFSKLEDEDSVIHLLTNRPDMHLIDIKPYEGFSHGFDTDEGYHLEKAVRIFPHKMPGEGHFVALFEKDGEDYTSSKRPVSGKTKLPDELKEFMDSTTFEYDPAYINIRDTRVFLTSPYMAEERGLRIIRNGLLLGELKKNRFEPSQAFAMALTKDQFNNCLDLPVSDDRVIRYLKGETIDIDDFNVKSGWTLVCVDGYPLGWGKNANGQLKNKYLAGWRWM
;
A
#
# COMPACT_ATOMS: atom_id res chain seq x y z
N GLU A 1 18.16 -13.03 -5.80
CA GLU A 1 19.33 -12.34 -6.41
C GLU A 1 19.01 -10.91 -6.89
N TYR A 2 17.81 -10.64 -7.45
CA TYR A 2 17.45 -9.31 -7.98
C TYR A 2 17.33 -8.22 -6.92
N PHE A 3 16.90 -8.58 -5.73
CA PHE A 3 16.60 -7.64 -4.66
C PHE A 3 17.56 -7.74 -3.46
N THR A 4 18.71 -8.37 -3.61
CA THR A 4 19.70 -8.45 -2.52
C THR A 4 20.09 -7.06 -2.04
N GLY A 5 19.91 -6.76 -0.75
CA GLY A 5 20.17 -5.46 -0.14
C GLY A 5 19.43 -4.29 -0.80
N PHE A 6 18.18 -4.52 -1.23
CA PHE A 6 17.43 -3.54 -2.02
C PHE A 6 16.42 -2.73 -1.19
N PHE A 7 15.73 -3.36 -0.25
CA PHE A 7 14.65 -2.71 0.48
C PHE A 7 15.12 -2.09 1.78
N ASP A 8 14.70 -0.86 2.02
CA ASP A 8 14.92 -0.16 3.29
C ASP A 8 14.00 -0.73 4.39
N LYS A 9 12.79 -1.14 3.99
CA LYS A 9 11.78 -1.72 4.88
C LYS A 9 11.07 -2.88 4.20
N ILE A 10 10.88 -3.96 4.95
CA ILE A 10 10.12 -5.14 4.53
C ILE A 10 9.00 -5.38 5.52
N LEU A 11 7.78 -5.59 5.03
CA LEU A 11 6.65 -6.07 5.80
C LEU A 11 6.30 -7.47 5.34
N ILE A 12 6.23 -8.42 6.27
CA ILE A 12 5.75 -9.78 6.05
C ILE A 12 4.46 -9.97 6.83
N ASP A 13 3.34 -9.93 6.13
CA ASP A 13 2.04 -10.40 6.64
C ASP A 13 1.96 -11.88 6.30
N ALA A 14 2.42 -12.70 7.24
CA ALA A 14 2.74 -14.09 6.97
C ALA A 14 1.48 -14.97 6.87
N PRO A 15 1.44 -15.92 5.93
CA PRO A 15 0.43 -16.97 5.96
C PRO A 15 0.54 -17.70 7.29
N CYS A 16 -0.58 -17.87 8.01
CA CYS A 16 -0.60 -18.45 9.34
C CYS A 16 -1.84 -19.31 9.56
N SER A 17 -1.89 -20.03 10.67
CA SER A 17 -3.05 -20.89 11.03
C SER A 17 -4.34 -20.07 11.27
N GLY A 18 -4.23 -18.75 11.50
CA GLY A 18 -5.34 -17.82 11.46
C GLY A 18 -6.29 -17.89 12.65
N GLU A 19 -5.84 -18.34 13.81
CA GLU A 19 -6.66 -18.49 15.02
C GLU A 19 -7.36 -17.19 15.44
N GLY A 20 -6.68 -16.05 15.24
CA GLY A 20 -7.24 -14.72 15.52
C GLY A 20 -8.41 -14.35 14.61
N MET A 21 -8.59 -15.04 13.49
CA MET A 21 -9.62 -14.75 12.48
C MET A 21 -10.84 -15.69 12.54
N PHE A 22 -10.84 -16.71 13.41
CA PHE A 22 -11.91 -17.73 13.48
C PHE A 22 -13.30 -17.14 13.66
N ARG A 23 -13.40 -16.04 14.41
CA ARG A 23 -14.68 -15.34 14.63
C ARG A 23 -15.20 -14.68 13.34
N LYS A 24 -14.29 -14.16 12.50
CA LYS A 24 -14.62 -13.43 11.27
C LYS A 24 -14.83 -14.35 10.09
N ASP A 25 -14.02 -15.41 9.98
CA ASP A 25 -14.06 -16.36 8.88
C ASP A 25 -14.02 -17.82 9.38
N PRO A 26 -15.18 -18.47 9.49
CA PRO A 26 -15.25 -19.87 9.91
C PRO A 26 -14.53 -20.87 8.97
N ALA A 27 -14.20 -20.47 7.72
CA ALA A 27 -13.43 -21.32 6.82
C ALA A 27 -11.98 -21.51 7.30
N MET A 28 -11.46 -20.56 8.09
CA MET A 28 -10.12 -20.64 8.71
C MET A 28 -10.01 -21.83 9.67
N VAL A 29 -11.07 -22.19 10.38
CA VAL A 29 -11.09 -23.38 11.27
C VAL A 29 -10.79 -24.65 10.49
N LYS A 30 -11.40 -24.83 9.31
CA LYS A 30 -11.15 -25.99 8.44
C LYS A 30 -9.71 -26.04 7.92
N ALA A 31 -9.15 -24.89 7.55
CA ALA A 31 -7.77 -24.78 7.12
C ALA A 31 -6.80 -25.13 8.27
N TRP A 32 -7.11 -24.69 9.48
CA TRP A 32 -6.36 -25.01 10.70
C TRP A 32 -6.39 -26.52 11.00
N GLU A 33 -7.58 -27.16 10.94
CA GLU A 33 -7.73 -28.60 11.14
C GLU A 33 -6.95 -29.43 10.10
N GLN A 34 -6.80 -28.92 8.88
CA GLN A 34 -6.10 -29.64 7.80
C GLN A 34 -4.57 -29.50 7.90
N ASN A 35 -4.07 -28.34 8.19
CA ASN A 35 -2.64 -28.03 8.09
C ASN A 35 -1.96 -27.88 9.46
N GLY A 36 -2.65 -27.31 10.43
CA GLY A 36 -2.11 -27.00 11.77
C GLY A 36 -1.03 -25.91 11.79
N PRO A 37 -0.64 -25.45 12.98
CA PRO A 37 0.40 -24.43 13.16
C PRO A 37 1.78 -24.86 12.65
N GLU A 38 2.13 -26.16 12.72
CA GLU A 38 3.43 -26.68 12.30
C GLU A 38 3.71 -26.46 10.82
N PHE A 39 2.70 -26.60 9.98
CA PHE A 39 2.79 -26.37 8.55
C PHE A 39 3.11 -24.90 8.27
N TYR A 40 2.38 -23.98 8.92
CA TYR A 40 2.55 -22.58 8.72
C TYR A 40 3.86 -22.04 9.30
N ALA A 41 4.27 -22.51 10.47
CA ALA A 41 5.55 -22.16 11.08
C ALA A 41 6.73 -22.48 10.17
N LYS A 42 6.71 -23.63 9.50
CA LYS A 42 7.73 -23.98 8.51
C LYS A 42 7.73 -23.04 7.32
N LEU A 43 6.57 -22.76 6.76
CA LEU A 43 6.42 -21.83 5.62
C LEU A 43 6.87 -20.40 5.98
N GLN A 44 6.55 -19.93 7.18
CA GLN A 44 6.96 -18.62 7.68
C GLN A 44 8.47 -18.50 7.78
N ARG A 45 9.16 -19.53 8.28
CA ARG A 45 10.64 -19.57 8.35
C ARG A 45 11.25 -19.51 6.95
N GLU A 46 10.72 -20.26 5.99
CA GLU A 46 11.17 -20.20 4.59
C GLU A 46 11.00 -18.80 3.98
N ILE A 47 9.88 -18.11 4.28
CA ILE A 47 9.61 -16.74 3.83
C ILE A 47 10.61 -15.76 4.47
N LEU A 48 10.85 -15.87 5.78
CA LEU A 48 11.81 -15.04 6.49
C LEU A 48 13.22 -15.21 5.90
N GLU A 49 13.67 -16.44 5.70
CA GLU A 49 14.99 -16.75 5.13
C GLU A 49 15.17 -16.17 3.71
N GLN A 50 14.09 -16.12 2.91
CA GLN A 50 14.13 -15.53 1.58
C GLN A 50 14.07 -14.00 1.61
N ALA A 51 13.35 -13.40 2.55
CA ALA A 51 13.18 -11.95 2.64
C ALA A 51 14.41 -11.24 3.24
N LEU A 52 15.08 -11.84 4.21
CA LEU A 52 16.20 -11.23 4.93
C LEU A 52 17.37 -10.79 4.04
N PRO A 53 17.81 -11.56 3.03
CA PRO A 53 18.84 -11.10 2.10
C PRO A 53 18.43 -9.87 1.27
N MET A 54 17.13 -9.59 1.15
CA MET A 54 16.63 -8.44 0.40
C MET A 54 16.65 -7.15 1.22
N LEU A 55 16.79 -7.25 2.54
CA LEU A 55 16.85 -6.11 3.44
C LEU A 55 18.25 -5.48 3.40
N LYS A 56 18.32 -4.16 3.29
CA LYS A 56 19.56 -3.40 3.41
C LYS A 56 20.13 -3.48 4.80
N GLU A 57 21.41 -3.15 4.94
CA GLU A 57 22.03 -2.80 6.21
C GLU A 57 21.33 -1.56 6.79
N GLY A 58 21.09 -1.52 8.11
CA GLY A 58 20.27 -0.50 8.75
C GLY A 58 18.78 -0.55 8.42
N GLY A 59 18.33 -1.54 7.65
CA GLY A 59 16.93 -1.71 7.25
C GLY A 59 16.06 -2.34 8.33
N MET A 60 14.74 -2.18 8.20
CA MET A 60 13.75 -2.66 9.17
C MET A 60 12.85 -3.74 8.56
N LEU A 61 12.54 -4.78 9.35
CA LEU A 61 11.60 -5.83 8.97
C LEU A 61 10.48 -5.89 10.00
N LEU A 62 9.23 -5.79 9.53
CA LEU A 62 8.04 -6.05 10.32
C LEU A 62 7.49 -7.42 9.95
N TYR A 63 7.40 -8.30 10.94
CA TYR A 63 6.77 -9.62 10.82
C TYR A 63 5.43 -9.59 11.54
N SER A 64 4.37 -10.07 10.90
CA SER A 64 3.05 -10.17 11.49
C SER A 64 2.34 -11.47 11.12
N THR A 65 1.48 -11.91 12.03
CA THR A 65 0.54 -13.03 11.85
C THR A 65 -0.82 -12.68 12.41
N CYS A 66 -1.85 -13.41 12.02
CA CYS A 66 -3.17 -13.34 12.66
C CYS A 66 -3.48 -14.62 13.46
N THR A 67 -2.48 -15.20 14.12
CA THR A 67 -2.63 -16.38 14.98
C THR A 67 -2.29 -16.06 16.44
N PHE A 68 -2.53 -17.02 17.33
CA PHE A 68 -2.11 -17.00 18.73
C PHE A 68 -1.08 -18.11 19.02
N SER A 69 -0.72 -18.90 18.02
CA SER A 69 0.21 -20.00 18.14
C SER A 69 1.63 -19.50 18.44
N LYS A 70 2.18 -19.89 19.60
CA LYS A 70 3.57 -19.56 19.97
C LYS A 70 4.55 -20.07 18.92
N LEU A 71 4.28 -21.24 18.33
CA LEU A 71 5.13 -21.86 17.31
C LEU A 71 5.31 -20.99 16.07
N GLU A 72 4.27 -20.23 15.70
CA GLU A 72 4.24 -19.33 14.56
C GLU A 72 4.70 -17.91 14.90
N ASP A 73 4.58 -17.52 16.15
CA ASP A 73 4.85 -16.18 16.66
C ASP A 73 6.25 -16.10 17.25
N GLU A 74 6.38 -16.34 18.58
CA GLU A 74 7.66 -16.21 19.29
C GLU A 74 8.73 -17.18 18.79
N ASP A 75 8.38 -18.44 18.48
CA ASP A 75 9.35 -19.40 18.02
C ASP A 75 9.90 -19.06 16.62
N SER A 76 9.11 -18.36 15.78
CA SER A 76 9.59 -17.80 14.53
C SER A 76 10.53 -16.61 14.73
N VAL A 77 10.27 -15.76 15.74
CA VAL A 77 11.19 -14.69 16.17
C VAL A 77 12.50 -15.27 16.68
N ILE A 78 12.44 -16.27 17.56
CA ILE A 78 13.65 -16.97 18.10
C ILE A 78 14.44 -17.58 16.94
N HIS A 79 13.76 -18.27 16.00
CA HIS A 79 14.44 -18.85 14.84
C HIS A 79 15.19 -17.78 14.02
N LEU A 80 14.55 -16.63 13.78
CA LEU A 80 15.20 -15.53 13.07
C LEU A 80 16.43 -15.03 13.82
N LEU A 81 16.30 -14.66 15.10
CA LEU A 81 17.39 -14.10 15.91
C LEU A 81 18.55 -15.09 16.10
N THR A 82 18.26 -16.40 16.22
CA THR A 82 19.28 -17.44 16.33
C THR A 82 20.10 -17.57 15.05
N ASN A 83 19.46 -17.50 13.88
CA ASN A 83 20.14 -17.70 12.59
C ASN A 83 20.71 -16.41 12.00
N ARG A 84 20.30 -15.25 12.52
CA ARG A 84 20.70 -13.93 12.03
C ARG A 84 21.11 -13.02 13.18
N PRO A 85 22.36 -13.18 13.65
CA PRO A 85 22.91 -12.36 14.74
C PRO A 85 23.05 -10.87 14.37
N ASP A 86 22.92 -10.53 13.08
CA ASP A 86 22.87 -9.18 12.55
C ASP A 86 21.46 -8.54 12.62
N MET A 87 20.48 -9.24 13.21
CA MET A 87 19.10 -8.75 13.37
C MET A 87 18.78 -8.56 14.86
N HIS A 88 18.13 -7.46 15.18
CA HIS A 88 17.74 -7.11 16.55
C HIS A 88 16.26 -6.84 16.66
N LEU A 89 15.62 -7.44 17.66
CA LEU A 89 14.22 -7.14 17.98
C LEU A 89 14.16 -5.77 18.67
N ILE A 90 13.37 -4.84 18.11
CA ILE A 90 13.20 -3.49 18.65
C ILE A 90 11.81 -3.26 19.22
N ASP A 91 11.71 -2.32 20.16
CA ASP A 91 10.46 -2.04 20.85
C ASP A 91 9.42 -1.43 19.90
N ILE A 92 8.21 -1.96 19.94
CA ILE A 92 7.04 -1.34 19.33
C ILE A 92 6.39 -0.42 20.36
N LYS A 93 6.13 0.84 19.97
CA LYS A 93 5.43 1.79 20.84
C LYS A 93 4.12 1.18 21.35
N PRO A 94 3.93 1.10 22.67
CA PRO A 94 2.72 0.51 23.23
C PRO A 94 1.50 1.38 22.95
N TYR A 95 0.37 0.72 22.64
CA TYR A 95 -0.96 1.32 22.58
C TYR A 95 -1.87 0.62 23.57
N GLU A 96 -2.95 1.30 23.96
CA GLU A 96 -3.96 0.71 24.84
C GLU A 96 -4.49 -0.61 24.23
N GLY A 97 -4.51 -1.67 25.04
CA GLY A 97 -4.92 -3.01 24.62
C GLY A 97 -3.81 -3.91 24.09
N PHE A 98 -2.62 -3.36 23.80
CA PHE A 98 -1.47 -4.19 23.41
C PHE A 98 -0.97 -5.01 24.59
N SER A 99 -0.52 -6.23 24.31
CA SER A 99 0.17 -7.12 25.23
C SER A 99 1.55 -7.42 24.73
N HIS A 100 2.49 -7.69 25.64
CA HIS A 100 3.82 -8.15 25.27
C HIS A 100 3.81 -9.56 24.67
N GLY A 101 4.78 -9.89 23.85
CA GLY A 101 5.08 -11.26 23.45
C GLY A 101 5.41 -12.11 24.69
N PHE A 102 5.26 -13.42 24.56
CA PHE A 102 5.55 -14.35 25.67
C PHE A 102 7.06 -14.56 25.77
N ASP A 103 7.65 -14.05 26.83
CA ASP A 103 9.08 -14.24 27.09
C ASP A 103 9.40 -15.70 27.45
N THR A 104 10.59 -16.16 27.09
CA THR A 104 11.05 -17.54 27.26
C THR A 104 12.24 -17.66 28.20
N ASP A 105 12.66 -16.62 28.89
CA ASP A 105 13.86 -16.57 29.76
C ASP A 105 15.20 -16.87 29.02
N GLU A 106 15.17 -17.00 27.68
CA GLU A 106 16.36 -17.34 26.88
C GLU A 106 17.14 -16.10 26.39
N GLY A 107 16.76 -14.91 26.86
CA GLY A 107 17.46 -13.66 26.56
C GLY A 107 17.19 -13.05 25.19
N TYR A 108 16.14 -13.50 24.48
CA TYR A 108 15.72 -12.95 23.19
C TYR A 108 14.90 -11.65 23.30
N HIS A 109 14.49 -11.28 24.52
CA HIS A 109 13.71 -10.06 24.77
C HIS A 109 12.38 -10.04 24.01
N LEU A 110 11.65 -11.16 24.02
CA LEU A 110 10.39 -11.32 23.28
C LEU A 110 9.28 -10.40 23.78
N GLU A 111 9.43 -9.82 24.98
CA GLU A 111 8.55 -8.77 25.51
C GLU A 111 8.46 -7.52 24.62
N LYS A 112 9.42 -7.33 23.71
CA LYS A 112 9.42 -6.25 22.70
C LYS A 112 8.42 -6.49 21.57
N ALA A 113 8.07 -7.75 21.29
CA ALA A 113 7.00 -8.07 20.37
C ALA A 113 5.63 -7.76 20.98
N VAL A 114 4.63 -7.64 20.12
CA VAL A 114 3.26 -7.27 20.52
C VAL A 114 2.27 -8.37 20.14
N ARG A 115 1.41 -8.71 21.11
CA ARG A 115 0.21 -9.51 20.92
C ARG A 115 -1.03 -8.67 21.05
N ILE A 116 -1.94 -8.79 20.10
CA ILE A 116 -3.24 -8.11 20.10
C ILE A 116 -4.31 -9.17 20.31
N PHE A 117 -5.04 -9.04 21.42
CA PHE A 117 -6.10 -9.98 21.79
C PHE A 117 -7.48 -9.34 21.70
N PRO A 118 -8.47 -10.01 21.08
CA PRO A 118 -9.83 -9.46 20.90
C PRO A 118 -10.61 -9.24 22.22
N HIS A 119 -10.14 -9.81 23.32
CA HIS A 119 -10.72 -9.58 24.65
C HIS A 119 -10.15 -8.34 25.35
N LYS A 120 -9.08 -7.73 24.82
CA LYS A 120 -8.44 -6.53 25.38
C LYS A 120 -8.72 -5.27 24.58
N MET A 121 -9.01 -5.42 23.27
CA MET A 121 -9.37 -4.30 22.42
C MET A 121 -10.28 -4.75 21.28
N PRO A 122 -11.13 -3.85 20.72
CA PRO A 122 -11.94 -4.16 19.55
C PRO A 122 -11.06 -4.52 18.35
N GLY A 123 -11.29 -5.67 17.76
CA GLY A 123 -10.54 -6.15 16.58
C GLY A 123 -10.39 -7.67 16.57
N GLU A 124 -9.56 -8.12 15.65
CA GLU A 124 -9.16 -9.51 15.51
C GLU A 124 -7.79 -9.74 16.18
N GLY A 125 -7.38 -11.02 16.32
CA GLY A 125 -6.09 -11.34 16.93
C GLY A 125 -4.93 -11.10 15.99
N HIS A 126 -3.83 -10.55 16.51
CA HIS A 126 -2.58 -10.38 15.77
C HIS A 126 -1.36 -10.53 16.65
N PHE A 127 -0.26 -10.94 16.04
CA PHE A 127 1.08 -10.85 16.56
C PHE A 127 1.93 -9.95 15.66
N VAL A 128 2.81 -9.14 16.25
CA VAL A 128 3.69 -8.23 15.50
C VAL A 128 5.06 -8.19 16.16
N ALA A 129 6.11 -8.38 15.37
CA ALA A 129 7.51 -8.24 15.78
C ALA A 129 8.25 -7.32 14.81
N LEU A 130 8.98 -6.34 15.32
CA LEU A 130 9.73 -5.36 14.55
C LEU A 130 11.23 -5.60 14.76
N PHE A 131 11.95 -5.72 13.65
CA PHE A 131 13.40 -5.98 13.66
C PHE A 131 14.12 -4.86 12.93
N GLU A 132 15.36 -4.63 13.36
CA GLU A 132 16.35 -3.80 12.69
C GLU A 132 17.58 -4.65 12.36
N LYS A 133 18.13 -4.45 11.19
CA LYS A 133 19.38 -5.07 10.75
C LYS A 133 20.56 -4.18 11.08
N ASP A 134 21.67 -4.76 11.50
CA ASP A 134 22.92 -4.05 11.70
C ASP A 134 23.36 -3.28 10.46
N GLY A 135 24.02 -2.14 10.66
CA GLY A 135 24.60 -1.32 9.61
C GLY A 135 24.20 0.15 9.71
N GLU A 136 24.82 0.95 8.88
CA GLU A 136 24.48 2.38 8.78
C GLU A 136 23.30 2.57 7.81
N ASP A 137 22.47 3.60 8.08
CA ASP A 137 21.35 3.98 7.25
C ASP A 137 21.81 4.27 5.81
N TYR A 138 21.43 3.41 4.88
CA TYR A 138 21.91 3.44 3.51
C TYR A 138 21.03 4.35 2.67
N THR A 139 21.55 5.48 2.21
CA THR A 139 20.85 6.34 1.26
C THR A 139 20.72 5.63 -0.08
N SER A 140 19.48 5.31 -0.45
CA SER A 140 19.18 4.72 -1.76
C SER A 140 19.60 5.65 -2.88
N SER A 141 20.41 5.18 -3.82
CA SER A 141 20.77 5.94 -5.01
C SER A 141 19.61 5.93 -6.03
N LYS A 142 19.30 7.12 -6.57
CA LYS A 142 18.34 7.22 -7.67
C LYS A 142 18.85 6.46 -8.90
N ARG A 143 17.96 5.74 -9.56
CA ARG A 143 18.29 5.07 -10.84
C ARG A 143 18.64 6.14 -11.89
N PRO A 144 19.78 6.02 -12.60
CA PRO A 144 20.09 6.88 -13.71
C PRO A 144 19.01 6.75 -14.80
N VAL A 145 18.45 7.86 -15.25
CA VAL A 145 17.51 7.86 -16.38
C VAL A 145 18.26 8.22 -17.64
N SER A 146 18.20 7.36 -18.63
CA SER A 146 18.79 7.63 -19.94
C SER A 146 17.77 8.35 -20.83
N GLY A 147 18.03 9.64 -21.10
CA GLY A 147 17.32 10.41 -22.11
C GLY A 147 16.20 11.32 -21.59
N LYS A 148 15.89 12.34 -22.37
CA LYS A 148 14.71 13.19 -22.16
C LYS A 148 13.50 12.53 -22.79
N THR A 149 12.59 12.02 -21.99
CA THR A 149 11.31 11.53 -22.50
C THR A 149 10.48 12.73 -22.98
N LYS A 150 10.22 12.80 -24.30
CA LYS A 150 9.27 13.79 -24.83
C LYS A 150 7.86 13.32 -24.42
N LEU A 151 7.21 14.06 -23.56
CA LEU A 151 5.85 13.75 -23.17
C LEU A 151 4.90 14.01 -24.32
N PRO A 152 3.86 13.15 -24.55
CA PRO A 152 2.76 13.45 -25.45
C PRO A 152 2.06 14.75 -25.07
N ASP A 153 1.65 15.52 -26.07
CA ASP A 153 1.05 16.85 -25.84
C ASP A 153 -0.23 16.76 -25.00
N GLU A 154 -1.04 15.72 -25.19
CA GLU A 154 -2.26 15.50 -24.41
C GLU A 154 -1.99 15.22 -22.93
N LEU A 155 -0.91 14.52 -22.62
CA LEU A 155 -0.47 14.31 -21.24
C LEU A 155 0.02 15.62 -20.64
N LYS A 156 0.86 16.35 -21.38
CA LYS A 156 1.41 17.62 -20.92
C LYS A 156 0.30 18.63 -20.62
N GLU A 157 -0.65 18.81 -21.53
CA GLU A 157 -1.82 19.70 -21.34
C GLU A 157 -2.60 19.34 -20.07
N PHE A 158 -2.80 18.04 -19.81
CA PHE A 158 -3.47 17.62 -18.60
C PHE A 158 -2.62 17.88 -17.34
N MET A 159 -1.33 17.57 -17.37
CA MET A 159 -0.44 17.79 -16.22
C MET A 159 -0.25 19.28 -15.92
N ASP A 160 -0.29 20.16 -16.91
CA ASP A 160 -0.25 21.62 -16.76
C ASP A 160 -1.49 22.16 -15.99
N SER A 161 -2.56 21.34 -15.87
CA SER A 161 -3.73 21.65 -15.02
C SER A 161 -3.56 21.22 -13.56
N THR A 162 -2.42 20.65 -13.22
CA THR A 162 -2.09 20.19 -11.86
C THR A 162 -0.88 20.94 -11.31
N THR A 163 -0.76 20.98 -9.98
CA THR A 163 0.47 21.35 -9.27
C THR A 163 1.18 20.13 -8.69
N PHE A 164 0.80 18.93 -9.17
CA PHE A 164 1.43 17.69 -8.77
C PHE A 164 2.88 17.63 -9.25
N GLU A 165 3.80 17.53 -8.30
CA GLU A 165 5.23 17.48 -8.61
C GLU A 165 5.63 16.09 -9.12
N TYR A 166 6.31 16.06 -10.27
CA TYR A 166 6.85 14.84 -10.86
C TYR A 166 8.07 15.16 -11.72
N ASP A 167 8.95 14.18 -11.88
CA ASP A 167 10.05 14.28 -12.83
C ASP A 167 9.65 13.53 -14.11
N PRO A 168 9.57 14.22 -15.26
CA PRO A 168 9.22 13.62 -16.55
C PRO A 168 10.11 12.45 -16.95
N ALA A 169 11.33 12.39 -16.43
CA ALA A 169 12.28 11.32 -16.70
C ALA A 169 11.78 9.95 -16.19
N TYR A 170 10.89 9.94 -15.20
CA TYR A 170 10.30 8.71 -14.64
C TYR A 170 8.93 8.38 -15.20
N ILE A 171 8.45 9.10 -16.21
CA ILE A 171 7.25 8.73 -16.95
C ILE A 171 7.56 7.53 -17.85
N ASN A 172 6.77 6.49 -17.69
CA ASN A 172 6.84 5.27 -18.49
C ASN A 172 5.49 5.05 -19.19
N ILE A 173 5.52 4.96 -20.52
CA ILE A 173 4.33 4.71 -21.34
C ILE A 173 4.40 3.28 -21.86
N ARG A 174 3.40 2.47 -21.50
CA ARG A 174 3.24 1.08 -21.97
C ARG A 174 1.93 0.99 -22.74
N ASP A 175 1.99 0.75 -24.01
CA ASP A 175 0.86 0.84 -24.95
C ASP A 175 0.21 2.23 -24.86
N THR A 176 -0.95 2.32 -24.24
CA THR A 176 -1.67 3.60 -24.00
C THR A 176 -1.61 4.07 -22.55
N ARG A 177 -1.09 3.24 -21.62
CA ARG A 177 -1.08 3.54 -20.19
C ARG A 177 0.16 4.31 -19.79
N VAL A 178 -0.04 5.37 -19.03
CA VAL A 178 1.00 6.27 -18.54
C VAL A 178 1.23 6.03 -17.05
N PHE A 179 2.45 5.66 -16.69
CA PHE A 179 2.86 5.43 -15.30
C PHE A 179 3.93 6.44 -14.89
N LEU A 180 3.85 6.91 -13.65
CA LEU A 180 4.96 7.54 -12.97
C LEU A 180 5.65 6.48 -12.12
N THR A 181 6.88 6.12 -12.48
CA THR A 181 7.66 5.09 -11.79
C THR A 181 8.53 5.69 -10.69
N SER A 182 8.91 4.90 -9.70
CA SER A 182 9.84 5.35 -8.67
C SER A 182 11.26 5.52 -9.24
N PRO A 183 11.99 6.57 -8.85
CA PRO A 183 13.41 6.71 -9.18
C PRO A 183 14.30 5.64 -8.55
N TYR A 184 13.78 4.92 -7.56
CA TYR A 184 14.50 3.88 -6.81
C TYR A 184 14.15 2.45 -7.24
N MET A 185 13.50 2.29 -8.38
CA MET A 185 13.13 0.96 -8.89
C MET A 185 14.34 0.13 -9.32
N ALA A 186 14.27 -1.19 -9.05
CA ALA A 186 15.19 -2.16 -9.62
C ALA A 186 15.06 -2.27 -11.15
N GLU A 187 16.06 -2.84 -11.81
CA GLU A 187 15.93 -3.19 -13.23
C GLU A 187 14.81 -4.19 -13.44
N GLU A 188 13.95 -3.91 -14.43
CA GLU A 188 12.77 -4.75 -14.72
C GLU A 188 13.11 -6.01 -15.53
N ARG A 189 14.35 -6.14 -16.00
CA ARG A 189 14.78 -7.23 -16.87
C ARG A 189 14.67 -8.59 -16.18
N GLY A 190 13.89 -9.48 -16.78
CA GLY A 190 13.67 -10.83 -16.25
C GLY A 190 12.61 -10.96 -15.15
N LEU A 191 11.96 -9.86 -14.76
CA LEU A 191 10.87 -9.86 -13.79
C LEU A 191 9.50 -9.82 -14.48
N ARG A 192 8.55 -10.60 -13.98
CA ARG A 192 7.14 -10.46 -14.33
C ARG A 192 6.51 -9.37 -13.46
N ILE A 193 6.45 -8.15 -13.99
CA ILE A 193 5.89 -7.01 -13.28
C ILE A 193 4.40 -6.89 -13.60
N ILE A 194 3.56 -7.01 -12.59
CA ILE A 194 2.10 -6.87 -12.71
C ILE A 194 1.72 -5.39 -12.67
N ARG A 195 2.36 -4.61 -11.79
CA ARG A 195 2.14 -3.17 -11.65
C ARG A 195 3.43 -2.50 -11.22
N ASN A 196 3.75 -1.35 -11.84
CA ASN A 196 4.93 -0.57 -11.51
C ASN A 196 4.59 0.92 -11.48
N GLY A 197 4.78 1.55 -10.34
CA GLY A 197 4.52 2.97 -10.14
C GLY A 197 3.03 3.35 -10.06
N LEU A 198 2.79 4.66 -10.10
CA LEU A 198 1.47 5.27 -10.10
C LEU A 198 0.93 5.32 -11.54
N LEU A 199 -0.20 4.68 -11.79
CA LEU A 199 -0.91 4.85 -13.04
C LEU A 199 -1.51 6.26 -13.08
N LEU A 200 -0.98 7.12 -13.94
CA LEU A 200 -1.52 8.47 -14.14
C LEU A 200 -2.81 8.45 -14.98
N GLY A 201 -2.86 7.62 -16.01
CA GLY A 201 -4.02 7.51 -16.88
C GLY A 201 -3.73 6.81 -18.20
N GLU A 202 -4.58 7.06 -19.19
CA GLU A 202 -4.46 6.48 -20.53
C GLU A 202 -4.48 7.55 -21.62
N LEU A 203 -3.60 7.39 -22.60
CA LEU A 203 -3.64 8.15 -23.85
C LEU A 203 -4.73 7.57 -24.76
N LYS A 204 -5.64 8.40 -25.19
CA LYS A 204 -6.67 8.09 -26.18
C LYS A 204 -6.45 9.00 -27.40
N LYS A 205 -7.19 8.77 -28.47
CA LYS A 205 -7.11 9.64 -29.65
C LYS A 205 -7.37 11.11 -29.24
N ASN A 206 -6.33 11.95 -29.36
CA ASN A 206 -6.35 13.38 -29.10
C ASN A 206 -6.82 13.76 -27.66
N ARG A 207 -6.58 12.93 -26.64
CA ARG A 207 -6.89 13.26 -25.26
C ARG A 207 -6.17 12.34 -24.29
N PHE A 208 -5.97 12.83 -23.06
CA PHE A 208 -5.58 12.05 -21.92
C PHE A 208 -6.80 11.78 -21.01
N GLU A 209 -6.94 10.55 -20.54
CA GLU A 209 -7.97 10.16 -19.56
C GLU A 209 -7.27 9.79 -18.24
N PRO A 210 -7.44 10.62 -17.17
CA PRO A 210 -6.79 10.36 -15.88
C PRO A 210 -7.36 9.12 -15.19
N SER A 211 -6.53 8.41 -14.49
CA SER A 211 -6.92 7.21 -13.77
C SER A 211 -7.51 7.53 -12.39
N GLN A 212 -8.28 6.60 -11.84
CA GLN A 212 -8.73 6.67 -10.44
C GLN A 212 -7.54 6.72 -9.47
N ALA A 213 -6.47 5.95 -9.74
CA ALA A 213 -5.27 5.94 -8.91
C ALA A 213 -4.61 7.31 -8.84
N PHE A 214 -4.63 8.07 -9.95
CA PHE A 214 -4.09 9.43 -9.94
C PHE A 214 -4.97 10.38 -9.13
N ALA A 215 -6.31 10.28 -9.21
CA ALA A 215 -7.18 11.06 -8.35
C ALA A 215 -6.86 10.86 -6.86
N MET A 216 -6.66 9.59 -6.45
CA MET A 216 -6.34 9.23 -5.06
C MET A 216 -4.94 9.65 -4.61
N ALA A 217 -4.04 9.96 -5.53
CA ALA A 217 -2.69 10.45 -5.23
C ALA A 217 -2.59 11.97 -5.12
N LEU A 218 -3.63 12.70 -5.55
CA LEU A 218 -3.70 14.16 -5.46
C LEU A 218 -4.25 14.61 -4.11
N THR A 219 -3.94 15.85 -3.77
CA THR A 219 -4.71 16.64 -2.81
C THR A 219 -5.68 17.57 -3.56
N LYS A 220 -6.70 18.05 -2.87
CA LYS A 220 -7.70 19.02 -3.44
C LYS A 220 -7.05 20.16 -4.19
N ASP A 221 -5.99 20.75 -3.62
CA ASP A 221 -5.35 21.96 -4.16
C ASP A 221 -4.38 21.67 -5.31
N GLN A 222 -4.13 20.41 -5.60
CA GLN A 222 -3.24 20.01 -6.70
C GLN A 222 -3.93 19.93 -8.06
N PHE A 223 -5.24 20.13 -8.14
CA PHE A 223 -5.95 20.18 -9.41
C PHE A 223 -6.76 21.48 -9.51
N ASN A 224 -6.58 22.22 -10.60
CA ASN A 224 -7.11 23.56 -10.76
C ASN A 224 -8.64 23.63 -10.98
N ASN A 225 -9.31 22.50 -11.14
CA ASN A 225 -10.75 22.40 -11.34
C ASN A 225 -11.32 21.32 -10.41
N CYS A 226 -11.71 21.72 -9.20
CA CYS A 226 -12.17 20.83 -8.15
C CYS A 226 -13.62 21.11 -7.77
N LEU A 227 -14.40 20.04 -7.55
CA LEU A 227 -15.69 20.05 -6.90
C LEU A 227 -15.54 19.44 -5.52
N ASP A 228 -15.68 20.24 -4.49
CA ASP A 228 -15.58 19.79 -3.10
C ASP A 228 -16.98 19.81 -2.46
N LEU A 229 -17.49 18.63 -2.14
CA LEU A 229 -18.82 18.46 -1.54
C LEU A 229 -18.67 18.19 -0.04
N PRO A 230 -19.51 18.76 0.82
CA PRO A 230 -19.56 18.31 2.22
C PRO A 230 -20.08 16.87 2.28
N VAL A 231 -19.61 16.10 3.25
CA VAL A 231 -20.03 14.67 3.41
C VAL A 231 -21.54 14.50 3.58
N SER A 232 -22.25 15.56 4.05
CA SER A 232 -23.69 15.57 4.20
C SER A 232 -24.47 15.85 2.90
N ASP A 233 -23.80 16.15 1.80
CA ASP A 233 -24.45 16.40 0.52
C ASP A 233 -24.86 15.08 -0.16
N ASP A 234 -26.12 14.93 -0.50
CA ASP A 234 -26.68 13.72 -1.12
C ASP A 234 -25.98 13.35 -2.45
N ARG A 235 -25.39 14.34 -3.13
CA ARG A 235 -24.61 14.12 -4.37
C ARG A 235 -23.38 13.26 -4.14
N VAL A 236 -22.84 13.18 -2.93
CA VAL A 236 -21.73 12.27 -2.58
C VAL A 236 -22.14 10.83 -2.82
N ILE A 237 -23.29 10.43 -2.28
CA ILE A 237 -23.79 9.04 -2.43
C ILE A 237 -24.12 8.76 -3.91
N ARG A 238 -24.75 9.71 -4.60
CA ARG A 238 -25.05 9.59 -6.03
C ARG A 238 -23.78 9.43 -6.86
N TYR A 239 -22.75 10.20 -6.54
CA TYR A 239 -21.45 10.08 -7.19
C TYR A 239 -20.82 8.69 -6.94
N LEU A 240 -20.81 8.20 -5.70
CA LEU A 240 -20.31 6.86 -5.38
C LEU A 240 -21.08 5.73 -6.06
N LYS A 241 -22.36 5.93 -6.35
CA LYS A 241 -23.20 5.01 -7.17
C LYS A 241 -22.91 5.10 -8.67
N GLY A 242 -22.10 6.05 -9.11
CA GLY A 242 -21.76 6.25 -10.52
C GLY A 242 -22.77 7.08 -11.32
N GLU A 243 -23.67 7.80 -10.64
CA GLU A 243 -24.67 8.66 -11.28
C GLU A 243 -24.05 9.96 -11.81
N THR A 244 -24.66 10.56 -12.83
CA THR A 244 -24.42 11.95 -13.20
C THR A 244 -25.07 12.85 -12.16
N ILE A 245 -24.36 13.88 -11.71
CA ILE A 245 -24.85 14.84 -10.71
C ILE A 245 -24.90 16.24 -11.28
N ASP A 246 -25.90 17.00 -10.85
CA ASP A 246 -26.05 18.42 -11.15
C ASP A 246 -25.17 19.23 -10.23
N ILE A 247 -24.41 20.17 -10.80
CA ILE A 247 -23.44 21.02 -10.09
C ILE A 247 -23.54 22.49 -10.55
N ASP A 248 -24.69 22.94 -11.05
CA ASP A 248 -24.89 24.32 -11.49
C ASP A 248 -24.73 25.35 -10.36
N ASP A 249 -24.91 24.92 -9.14
CA ASP A 249 -24.70 25.71 -7.92
C ASP A 249 -23.21 25.89 -7.53
N PHE A 250 -22.28 25.24 -8.26
CA PHE A 250 -20.84 25.35 -8.04
C PHE A 250 -20.13 26.05 -9.19
N ASN A 251 -19.11 26.83 -8.86
CA ASN A 251 -18.25 27.47 -9.88
C ASN A 251 -17.17 26.51 -10.40
N VAL A 252 -17.60 25.43 -11.09
CA VAL A 252 -16.73 24.42 -11.66
C VAL A 252 -16.66 24.60 -13.17
N LYS A 253 -15.44 24.71 -13.72
CA LYS A 253 -15.21 24.87 -15.16
C LYS A 253 -15.59 23.61 -15.94
N SER A 254 -15.95 23.77 -17.23
CA SER A 254 -16.12 22.63 -18.13
C SER A 254 -14.79 21.84 -18.28
N GLY A 255 -14.90 20.53 -18.40
CA GLY A 255 -13.76 19.61 -18.55
C GLY A 255 -13.58 18.64 -17.40
N TRP A 256 -12.36 18.11 -17.25
CA TRP A 256 -12.02 17.24 -16.15
C TRP A 256 -12.14 17.98 -14.81
N THR A 257 -12.72 17.30 -13.84
CA THR A 257 -13.01 17.83 -12.52
C THR A 257 -12.61 16.80 -11.48
N LEU A 258 -11.76 17.19 -10.52
CA LEU A 258 -11.47 16.37 -9.36
C LEU A 258 -12.63 16.49 -8.38
N VAL A 259 -13.27 15.38 -8.07
CA VAL A 259 -14.37 15.35 -7.09
C VAL A 259 -13.78 15.02 -5.72
N CYS A 260 -14.06 15.87 -4.75
CA CYS A 260 -13.61 15.73 -3.36
C CYS A 260 -14.81 15.70 -2.41
N VAL A 261 -14.57 15.17 -1.20
CA VAL A 261 -15.50 15.26 -0.07
C VAL A 261 -14.71 15.75 1.14
N ASP A 262 -15.14 16.88 1.72
CA ASP A 262 -14.47 17.55 2.85
C ASP A 262 -12.95 17.71 2.60
N GLY A 263 -12.57 18.05 1.37
CA GLY A 263 -11.20 18.24 0.94
C GLY A 263 -10.44 16.97 0.51
N TYR A 264 -11.03 15.79 0.64
CA TYR A 264 -10.39 14.52 0.26
C TYR A 264 -10.83 14.06 -1.12
N PRO A 265 -9.92 13.79 -2.08
CA PRO A 265 -10.27 13.33 -3.42
C PRO A 265 -10.99 11.98 -3.40
N LEU A 266 -12.10 11.89 -4.11
CA LEU A 266 -12.84 10.66 -4.36
C LEU A 266 -12.58 10.08 -5.75
N GLY A 267 -12.37 10.92 -6.75
CA GLY A 267 -12.20 10.47 -8.12
C GLY A 267 -12.45 11.58 -9.14
N TRP A 268 -12.72 11.19 -10.37
CA TRP A 268 -12.89 12.10 -11.50
C TRP A 268 -14.34 12.24 -11.94
N GLY A 269 -14.68 13.42 -12.42
CA GLY A 269 -15.85 13.70 -13.22
C GLY A 269 -15.48 14.50 -14.47
N LYS A 270 -16.41 14.63 -15.38
CA LYS A 270 -16.27 15.52 -16.53
C LYS A 270 -17.49 16.45 -16.58
N ASN A 271 -17.26 17.71 -16.24
CA ASN A 271 -18.31 18.72 -16.28
C ASN A 271 -18.60 19.18 -17.72
N ALA A 272 -19.88 19.23 -18.06
CA ALA A 272 -20.37 19.86 -19.25
C ALA A 272 -21.71 20.55 -18.93
N ASN A 273 -21.71 21.88 -18.97
CA ASN A 273 -22.89 22.70 -18.71
C ASN A 273 -23.60 22.38 -17.39
N GLY A 274 -22.85 22.34 -16.28
CA GLY A 274 -23.40 22.08 -14.95
C GLY A 274 -23.74 20.61 -14.66
N GLN A 275 -23.61 19.74 -15.66
CA GLN A 275 -23.80 18.29 -15.50
C GLN A 275 -22.46 17.59 -15.38
N LEU A 276 -22.16 17.04 -14.23
CA LEU A 276 -20.93 16.27 -13.98
C LEU A 276 -21.15 14.80 -14.36
N LYS A 277 -20.65 14.44 -15.54
CA LYS A 277 -20.61 13.03 -15.97
C LYS A 277 -19.64 12.26 -15.12
N ASN A 278 -20.11 11.26 -14.41
CA ASN A 278 -19.36 10.46 -13.47
C ASN A 278 -18.24 9.64 -14.17
N LYS A 279 -17.04 9.66 -13.59
CA LYS A 279 -15.86 8.89 -14.03
C LYS A 279 -15.29 8.01 -12.91
N TYR A 280 -16.03 7.86 -11.81
CA TYR A 280 -15.65 6.99 -10.70
C TYR A 280 -15.49 5.54 -11.18
N LEU A 281 -14.48 4.86 -10.66
CA LEU A 281 -14.12 3.52 -11.11
C LEU A 281 -15.28 2.54 -10.92
N ALA A 282 -15.71 1.91 -12.02
CA ALA A 282 -16.91 1.07 -12.03
C ALA A 282 -16.90 -0.04 -10.97
N GLY A 283 -15.73 -0.67 -10.74
CA GLY A 283 -15.59 -1.72 -9.73
C GLY A 283 -15.63 -1.24 -8.26
N TRP A 284 -15.69 0.09 -8.02
CA TRP A 284 -15.76 0.68 -6.68
C TRP A 284 -17.14 1.30 -6.40
N ARG A 285 -18.05 1.26 -7.36
CA ARG A 285 -19.37 1.85 -7.21
C ARG A 285 -20.20 1.11 -6.16
N TRP A 286 -20.91 1.90 -5.37
CA TRP A 286 -21.85 1.36 -4.40
C TRP A 286 -23.08 0.80 -5.13
N MET A 287 -23.58 -0.32 -4.64
CA MET A 287 -24.81 -0.95 -5.14
C MET A 287 -26.02 -0.52 -4.30
#